data_938e558deb261df0601a23b398009b33
#
_entry.id   938e558deb261df0601a23b398009b33
#
_cell.length_a   1.000
_cell.length_b   1.000
_cell.length_c   1.000
_cell.angle_alpha   90.00
_cell.angle_beta   90.00
_cell.angle_gamma   90.00
#
_symmetry.space_group_name_H-M   'P 1'
#
loop_
_entity.id
_entity.type
_entity.pdbx_description
1 polymer ?
#
loop_
_entity_poly.entity_id
_entity_poly.type
_entity_poly.pdbx_seq_one_letter_code
_entity_poly.pdbx_strand_id
1 'polypeptide(L)'
;VAAPQLGHSVHVEVDGLKPDRWYWYRFLAGNNMSQVGRTRTLPEPSSLPKQLRFAVTSCQNYEQGLFTAYQQMARDEVDFVCHLGDYIYEYKAGQNGDVRTHLGQEIESLDDYRIRHAQYRSDHLLQSMHAVCPWFVTWDDHEFDNNCANGISEEKDIDPLAYMRRRANAYQAYYEMMPLRRKSLPRGPHLQLY
;
A
#
# COMPACT_ATOMS: atom_id res chain seq x y z
N VAL A 1 -19.07 6.50 -3.62
CA VAL A 1 -19.24 5.98 -4.99
C VAL A 1 -17.85 5.77 -5.57
N ALA A 2 -17.60 4.59 -6.15
CA ALA A 2 -16.37 4.33 -6.87
C ALA A 2 -16.31 5.21 -8.13
N ALA A 3 -15.20 5.92 -8.35
CA ALA A 3 -15.03 6.85 -9.45
C ALA A 3 -13.83 6.44 -10.31
N PRO A 4 -13.94 6.50 -11.66
CA PRO A 4 -12.84 6.13 -12.55
C PRO A 4 -11.57 6.95 -12.30
N GLN A 5 -11.73 8.22 -11.92
CA GLN A 5 -10.63 9.15 -11.62
C GLN A 5 -9.74 8.66 -10.46
N LEU A 6 -10.28 7.85 -9.56
CA LEU A 6 -9.59 7.23 -8.43
C LEU A 6 -9.42 5.71 -8.60
N GLY A 7 -9.26 5.23 -9.82
CA GLY A 7 -9.09 3.82 -10.11
C GLY A 7 -10.21 2.93 -9.56
N HIS A 8 -11.43 3.47 -9.43
CA HIS A 8 -12.59 2.84 -8.77
C HIS A 8 -12.35 2.45 -7.30
N SER A 9 -11.30 2.95 -6.65
CA SER A 9 -11.06 2.72 -5.22
C SER A 9 -12.09 3.45 -4.35
N VAL A 10 -12.34 2.90 -3.17
CA VAL A 10 -13.25 3.49 -2.18
C VAL A 10 -12.63 3.39 -0.79
N HIS A 11 -12.42 4.53 -0.16
CA HIS A 11 -11.99 4.62 1.23
C HIS A 11 -13.21 4.78 2.14
N VAL A 12 -13.39 3.85 3.08
CA VAL A 12 -14.52 3.84 4.00
C VAL A 12 -14.00 4.04 5.42
N GLU A 13 -14.49 5.07 6.08
CA GLU A 13 -14.26 5.28 7.51
C GLU A 13 -15.53 4.88 8.26
N VAL A 14 -15.36 4.08 9.30
CA VAL A 14 -16.46 3.57 10.11
C VAL A 14 -16.28 4.08 11.53
N ASP A 15 -17.23 4.90 11.99
CA ASP A 15 -17.24 5.50 13.31
C ASP A 15 -18.08 4.70 14.30
N GLY A 16 -17.97 5.03 15.59
CA GLY A 16 -18.78 4.46 16.67
C GLY A 16 -18.40 3.04 17.07
N LEU A 17 -17.26 2.55 16.61
CA LEU A 17 -16.74 1.24 17.03
C LEU A 17 -16.21 1.31 18.47
N LYS A 18 -16.41 0.24 19.24
CA LYS A 18 -15.85 0.14 20.60
C LYS A 18 -14.34 -0.02 20.53
N PRO A 19 -13.58 0.58 21.46
CA PRO A 19 -12.13 0.43 21.52
C PRO A 19 -11.71 -0.98 21.90
N ASP A 20 -10.50 -1.36 21.53
CA ASP A 20 -9.86 -2.64 21.84
C ASP A 20 -10.73 -3.85 21.44
N ARG A 21 -11.29 -3.81 20.25
CA ARG A 21 -12.16 -4.86 19.71
C ARG A 21 -11.76 -5.28 18.31
N TRP A 22 -11.87 -6.58 18.06
CA TRP A 22 -11.80 -7.15 16.72
C TRP A 22 -13.14 -7.00 16.01
N TYR A 23 -13.07 -6.62 14.72
CA TYR A 23 -14.18 -6.49 13.81
C TYR A 23 -13.89 -7.23 12.52
N TRP A 24 -14.93 -7.74 11.88
CA TRP A 24 -14.86 -8.38 10.57
C TRP A 24 -15.67 -7.56 9.59
N TYR A 25 -15.15 -7.42 8.40
CA TYR A 25 -15.80 -6.65 7.35
C TYR A 25 -15.65 -7.34 6.00
N ARG A 26 -16.53 -6.99 5.07
CA ARG A 26 -16.41 -7.31 3.65
C ARG A 26 -17.08 -6.21 2.83
N PHE A 27 -16.64 -6.10 1.58
CA PHE A 27 -17.25 -5.18 0.63
C PHE A 27 -18.19 -5.92 -0.29
N LEU A 28 -19.29 -5.23 -0.67
CA LEU A 28 -20.29 -5.71 -1.60
C LEU A 28 -20.37 -4.71 -2.76
N ALA A 29 -20.25 -5.20 -3.99
CA ALA A 29 -20.39 -4.41 -5.21
C ALA A 29 -21.30 -5.16 -6.20
N GLY A 30 -22.54 -4.77 -6.29
CA GLY A 30 -23.56 -5.54 -7.02
C GLY A 30 -23.68 -6.97 -6.45
N ASN A 31 -23.46 -7.96 -7.28
CA ASN A 31 -23.50 -9.37 -6.89
C ASN A 31 -22.12 -9.92 -6.44
N ASN A 32 -21.09 -9.10 -6.43
CA ASN A 32 -19.75 -9.52 -6.04
C ASN A 32 -19.48 -9.20 -4.57
N MET A 33 -18.79 -10.11 -3.90
CA MET A 33 -18.37 -9.96 -2.51
C MET A 33 -16.84 -10.09 -2.42
N SER A 34 -16.21 -9.22 -1.61
CA SER A 34 -14.82 -9.42 -1.25
C SER A 34 -14.64 -10.59 -0.28
N GLN A 35 -13.40 -11.05 -0.12
CA GLN A 35 -13.04 -11.86 1.04
C GLN A 35 -13.37 -11.10 2.33
N VAL A 36 -13.53 -11.84 3.43
CA VAL A 36 -13.70 -11.24 4.76
C VAL A 36 -12.37 -10.71 5.25
N GLY A 37 -12.33 -9.44 5.60
CA GLY A 37 -11.22 -8.82 6.29
C GLY A 37 -11.47 -8.74 7.79
N ARG A 38 -10.41 -8.71 8.58
CA ARG A 38 -10.42 -8.53 10.03
C ARG A 38 -9.61 -7.31 10.41
N THR A 39 -10.11 -6.51 11.31
CA THR A 39 -9.40 -5.33 11.83
C THR A 39 -9.61 -5.20 13.32
N ARG A 40 -8.75 -4.44 13.99
CA ARG A 40 -8.85 -4.15 15.41
C ARG A 40 -8.85 -2.66 15.65
N THR A 41 -9.73 -2.19 16.53
CA THR A 41 -9.67 -0.82 17.03
C THR A 41 -8.57 -0.68 18.08
N LEU A 42 -7.96 0.50 18.12
CA LEU A 42 -6.99 0.81 19.16
C LEU A 42 -7.65 0.80 20.54
N PRO A 43 -6.87 0.51 21.62
CA PRO A 43 -7.33 0.70 22.98
C PRO A 43 -7.69 2.17 23.29
N GLU A 44 -8.43 2.42 24.35
CA GLU A 44 -8.62 3.78 24.87
C GLU A 44 -7.26 4.44 25.16
N PRO A 45 -7.08 5.75 24.83
CA PRO A 45 -5.78 6.43 25.04
C PRO A 45 -5.25 6.38 26.47
N SER A 46 -6.15 6.27 27.46
CA SER A 46 -5.82 6.18 28.89
C SER A 46 -5.57 4.75 29.39
N SER A 47 -5.78 3.74 28.55
CA SER A 47 -5.60 2.35 28.95
C SER A 47 -4.20 1.83 28.58
N LEU A 48 -3.69 0.94 29.43
CA LEU A 48 -2.47 0.21 29.13
C LEU A 48 -2.83 -1.24 28.72
N PRO A 49 -2.67 -1.61 27.46
CA PRO A 49 -2.88 -2.98 27.04
C PRO A 49 -1.86 -3.91 27.71
N LYS A 50 -2.28 -5.11 28.09
CA LYS A 50 -1.38 -6.11 28.71
C LYS A 50 -0.29 -6.57 27.76
N GLN A 51 -0.59 -6.58 26.48
CA GLN A 51 0.30 -7.02 25.42
C GLN A 51 -0.06 -6.35 24.11
N LEU A 52 0.95 -6.09 23.29
CA LEU A 52 0.83 -5.65 21.92
C LEU A 52 1.78 -6.49 21.06
N ARG A 53 1.26 -7.10 20.01
CA ARG A 53 2.02 -7.87 19.03
C ARG A 53 1.91 -7.18 17.69
N PHE A 54 3.01 -6.84 17.07
CA PHE A 54 2.98 -6.27 15.73
C PHE A 54 4.13 -6.83 14.89
N ALA A 55 3.93 -6.84 13.60
CA ALA A 55 4.98 -7.15 12.64
C ALA A 55 5.46 -5.86 11.97
N VAL A 56 6.74 -5.82 11.65
CA VAL A 56 7.36 -4.76 10.85
C VAL A 56 7.86 -5.37 9.56
N THR A 57 7.59 -4.73 8.44
CA THR A 57 8.03 -5.16 7.12
C THR A 57 8.36 -3.97 6.24
N SER A 58 9.23 -4.15 5.25
CA SER A 58 9.60 -3.19 4.23
C SER A 58 10.27 -3.90 3.06
N CYS A 59 10.57 -3.18 1.99
CA CYS A 59 11.48 -3.62 0.91
C CYS A 59 11.06 -4.97 0.29
N GLN A 60 9.79 -5.11 -0.05
CA GLN A 60 9.23 -6.35 -0.58
C GLN A 60 9.36 -6.44 -2.11
N ASN A 61 10.59 -6.50 -2.64
CA ASN A 61 10.78 -6.57 -4.09
C ASN A 61 10.18 -7.84 -4.69
N TYR A 62 9.24 -7.67 -5.64
CA TYR A 62 8.50 -8.75 -6.28
C TYR A 62 9.40 -9.72 -7.06
N GLU A 63 10.46 -9.20 -7.70
CA GLU A 63 11.34 -10.01 -8.54
C GLU A 63 12.35 -10.83 -7.74
N GLN A 64 12.65 -10.42 -6.49
CA GLN A 64 13.69 -11.06 -5.69
C GLN A 64 13.21 -12.26 -4.87
N GLY A 65 11.91 -12.46 -4.74
CA GLY A 65 11.42 -13.57 -3.94
C GLY A 65 9.91 -13.74 -3.95
N LEU A 66 9.46 -14.76 -3.23
CA LEU A 66 8.06 -15.01 -2.92
C LEU A 66 7.73 -14.39 -1.56
N PHE A 67 6.50 -13.94 -1.37
CA PHE A 67 6.07 -13.28 -0.12
C PHE A 67 5.74 -14.27 1.01
N THR A 68 6.55 -15.35 1.14
CA THR A 68 6.30 -16.44 2.09
C THR A 68 6.34 -16.04 3.55
N ALA A 69 7.06 -14.96 3.89
CA ALA A 69 7.08 -14.42 5.25
C ALA A 69 5.68 -14.03 5.74
N TYR A 70 4.82 -13.51 4.86
CA TYR A 70 3.46 -13.13 5.22
C TYR A 70 2.59 -14.33 5.63
N GLN A 71 2.87 -15.52 5.10
CA GLN A 71 2.18 -16.73 5.55
C GLN A 71 2.45 -17.03 7.02
N GLN A 72 3.70 -16.84 7.46
CA GLN A 72 4.07 -17.03 8.87
C GLN A 72 3.51 -15.88 9.73
N MET A 73 3.68 -14.63 9.29
CA MET A 73 3.13 -13.47 10.00
C MET A 73 1.61 -13.58 10.25
N ALA A 74 0.87 -14.15 9.29
CA ALA A 74 -0.57 -14.37 9.45
C ALA A 74 -0.92 -15.42 10.52
N ARG A 75 0.01 -16.32 10.86
CA ARG A 75 -0.14 -17.33 11.92
C ARG A 75 0.26 -16.81 13.29
N ASP A 76 1.09 -15.77 13.36
CA ASP A 76 1.64 -15.23 14.60
C ASP A 76 0.63 -14.39 15.41
N GLU A 77 -0.61 -14.26 14.91
CA GLU A 77 -1.70 -13.54 15.58
C GLU A 77 -1.34 -12.10 15.99
N VAL A 78 -0.71 -11.37 15.06
CA VAL A 78 -0.34 -9.97 15.30
C VAL A 78 -1.57 -9.07 15.37
N ASP A 79 -1.48 -8.01 16.16
CA ASP A 79 -2.51 -6.98 16.29
C ASP A 79 -2.56 -6.04 15.06
N PHE A 80 -1.39 -5.76 14.46
CA PHE A 80 -1.26 -4.97 13.25
C PHE A 80 0.10 -5.19 12.56
N VAL A 81 0.20 -4.70 11.32
CA VAL A 81 1.45 -4.61 10.57
C VAL A 81 1.87 -3.16 10.44
N CYS A 82 3.16 -2.86 10.59
CA CYS A 82 3.80 -1.62 10.15
C CYS A 82 4.60 -1.92 8.88
N HIS A 83 4.20 -1.35 7.76
CA HIS A 83 4.96 -1.39 6.51
C HIS A 83 5.70 -0.06 6.33
N LEU A 84 7.03 -0.13 6.32
CA LEU A 84 7.90 1.05 6.37
C LEU A 84 8.32 1.58 4.99
N GLY A 85 7.65 1.16 3.93
CA GLY A 85 7.91 1.58 2.57
C GLY A 85 8.52 0.50 1.69
N ASP A 86 8.74 0.82 0.44
CA ASP A 86 9.08 -0.12 -0.64
C ASP A 86 8.04 -1.25 -0.75
N TYR A 87 6.78 -0.86 -0.73
CA TYR A 87 5.68 -1.80 -0.96
C TYR A 87 5.63 -2.25 -2.41
N ILE A 88 6.00 -1.38 -3.34
CA ILE A 88 6.24 -1.69 -4.75
C ILE A 88 7.63 -1.24 -5.16
N TYR A 89 8.07 -1.66 -6.34
CA TYR A 89 9.31 -1.22 -6.98
C TYR A 89 9.01 -0.78 -8.40
N GLU A 90 9.58 0.34 -8.84
CA GLU A 90 9.33 0.99 -10.12
C GLU A 90 9.98 0.31 -11.32
N TYR A 91 10.99 -0.48 -11.10
CA TYR A 91 11.86 -1.06 -12.11
C TYR A 91 11.14 -1.84 -13.21
N LYS A 92 11.71 -1.83 -14.41
CA LYS A 92 11.24 -2.66 -15.53
C LYS A 92 11.39 -4.15 -15.26
N ALA A 93 10.69 -4.94 -16.05
CA ALA A 93 10.72 -6.40 -16.01
C ALA A 93 12.16 -6.97 -16.08
N GLY A 94 12.50 -7.83 -15.13
CA GLY A 94 13.78 -8.56 -15.07
C GLY A 94 15.00 -7.70 -14.71
N GLN A 95 14.80 -6.51 -14.15
CA GLN A 95 15.93 -5.63 -13.79
C GLN A 95 16.56 -6.00 -12.45
N ASN A 96 15.77 -6.46 -11.49
CA ASN A 96 16.23 -6.61 -10.10
C ASN A 96 16.12 -8.02 -9.52
N GLY A 97 15.69 -8.98 -10.29
CA GLY A 97 15.59 -10.37 -9.86
C GLY A 97 15.09 -11.29 -10.95
N ASP A 98 15.00 -12.57 -10.64
CA ASP A 98 14.64 -13.65 -11.57
C ASP A 98 13.64 -14.66 -10.99
N VAL A 99 13.21 -14.46 -9.74
CA VAL A 99 12.24 -15.36 -9.10
C VAL A 99 10.83 -15.14 -9.64
N ARG A 100 10.47 -13.88 -9.87
CA ARG A 100 9.25 -13.43 -10.54
C ARG A 100 9.62 -12.26 -11.45
N THR A 101 8.71 -11.84 -12.30
CA THR A 101 8.98 -10.76 -13.25
C THR A 101 7.93 -9.66 -13.11
N HIS A 102 8.36 -8.41 -13.01
CA HIS A 102 7.49 -7.26 -13.12
C HIS A 102 6.80 -7.22 -14.49
N LEU A 103 5.65 -6.56 -14.56
CA LEU A 103 4.98 -6.29 -15.83
C LEU A 103 5.52 -4.98 -16.44
N GLY A 104 5.91 -5.04 -17.71
CA GLY A 104 6.22 -3.85 -18.51
C GLY A 104 7.58 -3.23 -18.27
N GLN A 105 7.65 -1.96 -18.62
CA GLN A 105 8.83 -1.11 -18.46
C GLN A 105 8.88 -0.49 -17.06
N GLU A 106 9.85 0.34 -16.79
CA GLU A 106 9.85 1.22 -15.62
C GLU A 106 8.59 2.07 -15.61
N ILE A 107 7.99 2.21 -14.44
CA ILE A 107 6.67 2.82 -14.32
C ILE A 107 6.77 4.34 -14.17
N GLU A 108 5.96 5.07 -14.97
CA GLU A 108 5.92 6.53 -14.97
C GLU A 108 4.49 7.09 -14.98
N SER A 109 3.60 6.45 -15.74
CA SER A 109 2.21 6.88 -15.84
C SER A 109 1.37 6.40 -14.66
N LEU A 110 0.24 7.07 -14.43
CA LEU A 110 -0.70 6.65 -13.40
C LEU A 110 -1.17 5.20 -13.57
N ASP A 111 -1.42 4.78 -14.81
CA ASP A 111 -1.85 3.42 -15.09
C ASP A 111 -0.74 2.40 -14.86
N ASP A 112 0.53 2.76 -15.13
CA ASP A 112 1.67 1.90 -14.81
C ASP A 112 1.76 1.65 -13.30
N TYR A 113 1.67 2.71 -12.48
CA TYR A 113 1.66 2.59 -11.01
C TYR A 113 0.47 1.75 -10.53
N ARG A 114 -0.73 1.94 -11.09
CA ARG A 114 -1.91 1.12 -10.76
C ARG A 114 -1.70 -0.34 -11.09
N ILE A 115 -1.16 -0.65 -12.27
CA ILE A 115 -0.84 -2.02 -12.70
C ILE A 115 0.21 -2.63 -11.79
N ARG A 116 1.26 -1.89 -11.42
CA ARG A 116 2.29 -2.38 -10.51
C ARG A 116 1.73 -2.69 -9.12
N HIS A 117 0.95 -1.81 -8.53
CA HIS A 117 0.25 -2.09 -7.28
C HIS A 117 -0.68 -3.31 -7.40
N ALA A 118 -1.44 -3.42 -8.48
CA ALA A 118 -2.31 -4.57 -8.72
C ALA A 118 -1.53 -5.87 -8.84
N GLN A 119 -0.36 -5.86 -9.51
CA GLN A 119 0.53 -7.02 -9.60
C GLN A 119 0.99 -7.49 -8.22
N TYR A 120 1.49 -6.61 -7.37
CA TYR A 120 1.90 -6.95 -6.00
C TYR A 120 0.72 -7.47 -5.18
N ARG A 121 -0.42 -6.81 -5.25
CA ARG A 121 -1.64 -7.17 -4.52
C ARG A 121 -2.36 -8.40 -5.08
N SER A 122 -1.94 -8.94 -6.23
CA SER A 122 -2.39 -10.23 -6.73
C SER A 122 -1.76 -11.42 -6.02
N ASP A 123 -0.66 -11.21 -5.27
CA ASP A 123 -0.04 -12.26 -4.47
C ASP A 123 -0.97 -12.70 -3.33
N HIS A 124 -1.30 -13.98 -3.29
CA HIS A 124 -2.29 -14.52 -2.35
C HIS A 124 -1.82 -14.51 -0.89
N LEU A 125 -0.51 -14.57 -0.63
CA LEU A 125 0.03 -14.50 0.73
C LEU A 125 -0.04 -13.07 1.27
N LEU A 126 0.26 -12.08 0.42
CA LEU A 126 0.09 -10.68 0.76
C LEU A 126 -1.38 -10.33 0.97
N GLN A 127 -2.29 -10.82 0.11
CA GLN A 127 -3.75 -10.65 0.29
C GLN A 127 -4.22 -11.24 1.62
N SER A 128 -3.76 -12.45 1.94
CA SER A 128 -4.12 -13.12 3.19
C SER A 128 -3.66 -12.31 4.41
N MET A 129 -2.45 -11.75 4.36
CA MET A 129 -1.94 -10.92 5.46
C MET A 129 -2.69 -9.60 5.59
N HIS A 130 -3.08 -8.96 4.49
CA HIS A 130 -3.96 -7.79 4.52
C HIS A 130 -5.35 -8.09 5.11
N ALA A 131 -5.83 -9.33 4.95
CA ALA A 131 -7.14 -9.72 5.45
C ALA A 131 -7.20 -10.01 6.95
N VAL A 132 -6.08 -10.30 7.61
CA VAL A 132 -6.09 -10.80 9.00
C VAL A 132 -5.89 -9.74 10.08
N CYS A 133 -5.37 -8.55 9.74
CA CYS A 133 -5.16 -7.47 10.71
C CYS A 133 -5.03 -6.11 10.01
N PRO A 134 -5.18 -4.99 10.75
CA PRO A 134 -4.96 -3.65 10.20
C PRO A 134 -3.49 -3.41 9.86
N TRP A 135 -3.26 -2.50 8.91
CA TRP A 135 -1.95 -2.07 8.45
C TRP A 135 -1.74 -0.58 8.68
N PHE A 136 -0.58 -0.22 9.20
CA PHE A 136 -0.03 1.12 9.15
C PHE A 136 1.03 1.14 8.06
N VAL A 137 0.86 2.03 7.10
CA VAL A 137 1.73 2.09 5.93
C VAL A 137 2.35 3.47 5.82
N THR A 138 3.60 3.51 5.47
CA THR A 138 4.28 4.68 4.93
C THR A 138 4.94 4.29 3.62
N TRP A 139 5.37 5.24 2.86
CA TRP A 139 6.19 5.00 1.69
C TRP A 139 7.65 5.29 1.98
N ASP A 140 8.52 4.79 1.11
CA ASP A 140 9.92 5.15 0.98
C ASP A 140 10.13 5.68 -0.45
N ASP A 141 11.25 5.47 -1.05
CA ASP A 141 11.55 6.02 -2.36
C ASP A 141 10.96 5.21 -3.51
N HIS A 142 11.00 3.89 -3.47
CA HIS A 142 10.57 3.01 -4.55
C HIS A 142 9.05 3.03 -4.87
N GLU A 143 8.24 3.57 -4.00
CA GLU A 143 6.85 3.88 -4.34
C GLU A 143 6.73 4.94 -5.42
N PHE A 144 7.80 5.70 -5.67
CA PHE A 144 7.89 6.73 -6.69
C PHE A 144 9.09 6.51 -7.62
N ASP A 145 10.32 6.66 -7.12
CA ASP A 145 11.57 6.65 -7.89
C ASP A 145 12.78 6.45 -6.96
N ASN A 146 13.66 5.51 -7.30
CA ASN A 146 14.82 5.14 -6.49
C ASN A 146 15.61 6.35 -6.01
N ASN A 147 15.96 6.35 -4.72
CA ASN A 147 16.75 7.39 -4.04
C ASN A 147 16.22 8.83 -4.25
N CYS A 148 14.93 9.01 -4.50
CA CYS A 148 14.35 10.32 -4.69
C CYS A 148 14.40 11.16 -3.40
N ALA A 149 14.69 12.45 -3.57
CA ALA A 149 14.67 13.42 -2.48
C ALA A 149 13.69 14.56 -2.81
N ASN A 150 12.44 14.44 -2.35
CA ASN A 150 11.33 15.37 -2.62
C ASN A 150 11.08 15.52 -4.14
N GLY A 151 11.54 16.58 -4.77
CA GLY A 151 11.40 16.83 -6.21
C GLY A 151 12.69 16.60 -7.00
N ILE A 152 13.65 15.87 -6.44
CA ILE A 152 14.97 15.61 -7.02
C ILE A 152 15.13 14.12 -7.24
N SER A 153 15.38 13.73 -8.50
CA SER A 153 15.80 12.37 -8.86
C SER A 153 17.29 12.18 -8.64
N GLU A 154 17.72 10.94 -8.43
CA GLU A 154 19.15 10.58 -8.49
C GLU A 154 19.68 10.58 -9.94
N GLU A 155 18.79 10.44 -10.91
CA GLU A 155 19.15 10.49 -12.32
C GLU A 155 19.44 11.91 -12.78
N LYS A 156 20.42 12.04 -13.67
CA LYS A 156 20.78 13.33 -14.26
C LYS A 156 19.89 13.65 -15.45
N ASP A 157 19.68 14.94 -15.67
CA ASP A 157 19.02 15.48 -16.87
C ASP A 157 17.54 15.10 -17.02
N ILE A 158 16.85 14.77 -15.93
CA ILE A 158 15.37 14.58 -15.94
C ILE A 158 14.68 15.93 -16.08
N ASP A 159 13.67 16.00 -16.98
CA ASP A 159 12.78 17.14 -17.06
C ASP A 159 11.99 17.31 -15.74
N PRO A 160 12.14 18.44 -15.02
CA PRO A 160 11.49 18.63 -13.73
C PRO A 160 9.96 18.53 -13.78
N LEU A 161 9.34 18.94 -14.90
CA LEU A 161 7.88 18.86 -15.03
C LEU A 161 7.40 17.43 -15.25
N ALA A 162 8.13 16.65 -16.06
CA ALA A 162 7.84 15.22 -16.24
C ALA A 162 8.00 14.47 -14.92
N TYR A 163 9.08 14.77 -14.18
CA TYR A 163 9.34 14.18 -12.88
C TYR A 163 8.24 14.48 -11.85
N MET A 164 7.80 15.71 -11.78
CA MET A 164 6.70 16.09 -10.88
C MET A 164 5.35 15.45 -11.27
N ARG A 165 5.14 15.18 -12.57
CA ARG A 165 3.96 14.41 -13.03
C ARG A 165 4.06 12.96 -12.61
N ARG A 166 5.22 12.32 -12.80
CA ARG A 166 5.50 10.96 -12.34
C ARG A 166 5.22 10.84 -10.84
N ARG A 167 5.73 11.78 -10.04
CA ARG A 167 5.49 11.85 -8.60
C ARG A 167 4.00 11.95 -8.26
N ALA A 168 3.25 12.79 -8.96
CA ALA A 168 1.81 12.93 -8.75
C ALA A 168 1.05 11.63 -9.08
N ASN A 169 1.45 10.93 -10.14
CA ASN A 169 0.91 9.63 -10.54
C ASN A 169 1.16 8.56 -9.46
N ALA A 170 2.39 8.49 -8.97
CA ALA A 170 2.78 7.58 -7.90
C ALA A 170 1.96 7.82 -6.63
N TYR A 171 1.82 9.06 -6.20
CA TYR A 171 1.08 9.44 -5.00
C TYR A 171 -0.41 9.14 -5.12
N GLN A 172 -0.99 9.38 -6.29
CA GLN A 172 -2.38 9.06 -6.53
C GLN A 172 -2.61 7.54 -6.48
N ALA A 173 -1.78 6.75 -7.15
CA ALA A 173 -1.90 5.30 -7.15
C ALA A 173 -1.70 4.73 -5.72
N TYR A 174 -0.74 5.26 -4.98
CA TYR A 174 -0.54 4.87 -3.57
C TYR A 174 -1.79 5.16 -2.73
N TYR A 175 -2.37 6.36 -2.85
CA TYR A 175 -3.63 6.67 -2.17
C TYR A 175 -4.74 5.70 -2.56
N GLU A 176 -4.91 5.41 -3.84
CA GLU A 176 -5.96 4.51 -4.32
C GLU A 176 -5.84 3.08 -3.78
N MET A 177 -4.61 2.60 -3.58
CA MET A 177 -4.32 1.20 -3.29
C MET A 177 -4.01 0.91 -1.82
N MET A 178 -3.67 1.92 -1.02
CA MET A 178 -3.29 1.75 0.38
C MET A 178 -4.44 2.07 1.35
N PRO A 179 -4.46 1.49 2.56
CA PRO A 179 -5.54 1.69 3.54
C PRO A 179 -5.44 3.06 4.23
N LEU A 180 -5.40 4.11 3.45
CA LEU A 180 -5.26 5.48 3.93
C LEU A 180 -6.63 6.10 4.27
N ARG A 181 -6.61 7.15 5.08
CA ARG A 181 -7.82 7.90 5.38
C ARG A 181 -8.28 8.74 4.19
N ARG A 182 -9.57 9.02 4.11
CA ARG A 182 -10.17 9.85 3.04
C ARG A 182 -9.52 11.23 2.94
N LYS A 183 -9.13 11.82 4.07
CA LYS A 183 -8.44 13.12 4.12
C LYS A 183 -7.03 13.08 3.53
N SER A 184 -6.44 11.91 3.37
CA SER A 184 -5.10 11.73 2.81
C SER A 184 -5.08 11.84 1.28
N LEU A 185 -6.21 12.11 0.62
CA LEU A 185 -6.22 12.34 -0.83
C LEU A 185 -5.26 13.47 -1.19
N PRO A 186 -4.27 13.21 -2.06
CA PRO A 186 -3.31 14.22 -2.50
C PRO A 186 -4.02 15.41 -3.18
N ARG A 187 -3.66 16.63 -2.80
CA ARG A 187 -4.26 17.84 -3.36
C ARG A 187 -3.19 18.91 -3.59
N GLY A 188 -3.28 19.56 -4.76
CA GLY A 188 -2.44 20.71 -5.11
C GLY A 188 -1.01 20.37 -5.56
N PRO A 189 -0.20 21.39 -5.87
CA PRO A 189 1.13 21.21 -6.47
C PRO A 189 2.18 20.64 -5.48
N HIS A 190 1.92 20.74 -4.19
CA HIS A 190 2.79 20.21 -3.13
C HIS A 190 2.13 18.97 -2.52
N LEU A 191 1.97 17.94 -3.36
CA LEU A 191 1.35 16.69 -2.95
C LEU A 191 2.10 16.06 -1.77
N GLN A 192 1.48 16.08 -0.61
CA GLN A 192 1.92 15.37 0.59
C GLN A 192 0.80 14.43 0.99
N LEU A 193 1.16 13.17 1.20
CA LEU A 193 0.29 12.17 1.80
C LEU A 193 0.59 12.13 3.31
N TYR A 194 -0.37 12.58 4.11
CA TYR A 194 -0.34 12.43 5.57
C TYR A 194 -1.72 12.06 6.11
#